data_bdd77232656682a80887c3fffe1ef50e
#
_entry.id   bdd77232656682a80887c3fffe1ef50e
#
_cell.length_a   1.000
_cell.length_b   1.000
_cell.length_c   1.000
_cell.angle_alpha   90.00
_cell.angle_beta   90.00
_cell.angle_gamma   90.00
#
_symmetry.space_group_name_H-M   'P 1'
#
loop_
_entity.id
_entity.type
_entity.pdbx_description
1 polymer ?
#
loop_
_entity_poly.entity_id
_entity_poly.type
_entity_poly.pdbx_seq_one_letter_code
_entity_poly.pdbx_strand_id
1 'polypeptide(L)'
;MSPPTRRSLSLLSGLILVAGVVAVAVAWVGDTGRSQATPPSSEPAQIFTPRKQVPLDVEARKVAGRFILTAVARQNLGESYALAHPELRQGMTRREWLQGDIPVVYYPAKEIDKATFKVDESYPDEAILEVALLPKDAKKTKPQVFYIGLKKSGKGSGSRWLVNYWVPRAAPQIPTDRG
;
A
#
# COMPACT_ATOMS: atom_id res chain seq x y z
N MET A 1 21.88 28.52 72.44
CA MET A 1 21.55 27.60 71.37
C MET A 1 20.89 28.38 70.25
N SER A 2 21.62 28.74 69.21
CA SER A 2 21.14 29.54 68.07
C SER A 2 20.69 28.62 66.92
N PRO A 3 19.58 28.86 66.24
CA PRO A 3 19.17 27.99 65.13
C PRO A 3 20.00 28.26 63.88
N PRO A 4 20.26 27.21 63.06
CA PRO A 4 21.03 27.37 61.84
C PRO A 4 20.25 28.06 60.73
N THR A 5 20.94 28.94 60.04
CA THR A 5 20.46 29.82 58.97
C THR A 5 19.89 29.05 57.75
N ARG A 6 18.60 29.24 57.50
CA ARG A 6 17.83 28.76 56.31
C ARG A 6 18.19 29.48 54.97
N ARG A 7 19.30 30.26 54.94
CA ARG A 7 19.62 31.10 53.76
C ARG A 7 20.52 30.47 52.69
N SER A 8 21.14 29.34 53.00
CA SER A 8 22.09 28.70 52.03
C SER A 8 21.43 27.70 51.04
N LEU A 9 20.21 27.18 51.33
CA LEU A 9 19.55 26.26 50.41
C LEU A 9 18.92 26.93 49.18
N SER A 10 18.47 28.20 49.34
CA SER A 10 17.82 28.92 48.22
C SER A 10 18.76 29.35 47.13
N LEU A 11 20.02 29.61 47.45
CA LEU A 11 21.05 30.02 46.47
C LEU A 11 21.53 28.83 45.64
N LEU A 12 21.62 27.65 46.23
CA LEU A 12 21.98 26.43 45.52
C LEU A 12 20.87 25.98 44.54
N SER A 13 19.60 26.11 44.94
CA SER A 13 18.48 25.83 44.04
C SER A 13 18.39 26.75 42.84
N GLY A 14 18.72 28.05 43.03
CA GLY A 14 18.72 29.01 41.94
C GLY A 14 19.84 28.72 40.92
N LEU A 15 21.02 28.30 41.40
CA LEU A 15 22.13 28.00 40.53
C LEU A 15 21.90 26.75 39.66
N ILE A 16 21.25 25.72 40.22
CA ILE A 16 20.92 24.50 39.47
C ILE A 16 19.85 24.79 38.38
N LEU A 17 18.90 25.68 38.65
CA LEU A 17 17.85 26.04 37.71
C LEU A 17 18.39 26.84 36.53
N VAL A 18 19.32 27.78 36.79
CA VAL A 18 19.98 28.55 35.72
C VAL A 18 20.87 27.64 34.85
N ALA A 19 21.60 26.70 35.46
CA ALA A 19 22.42 25.76 34.71
C ALA A 19 21.57 24.83 33.85
N GLY A 20 20.39 24.40 34.35
CA GLY A 20 19.46 23.57 33.61
C GLY A 20 18.86 24.28 32.39
N VAL A 21 18.49 25.56 32.54
CA VAL A 21 17.91 26.34 31.42
C VAL A 21 18.96 26.63 30.34
N VAL A 22 20.20 26.89 30.71
CA VAL A 22 21.30 27.12 29.76
C VAL A 22 21.59 25.81 29.00
N ALA A 23 21.57 24.66 29.67
CA ALA A 23 21.79 23.36 29.01
C ALA A 23 20.72 23.04 28.00
N VAL A 24 19.44 23.32 28.33
CA VAL A 24 18.29 23.12 27.42
C VAL A 24 18.36 24.12 26.26
N ALA A 25 18.71 25.38 26.50
CA ALA A 25 18.82 26.36 25.45
C ALA A 25 19.95 26.03 24.46
N VAL A 26 21.11 25.55 24.93
CA VAL A 26 22.21 25.13 24.07
C VAL A 26 21.82 23.88 23.25
N ALA A 27 21.08 22.95 23.82
CA ALA A 27 20.55 21.78 23.08
C ALA A 27 19.56 22.20 21.97
N TRP A 28 18.71 23.23 22.24
CA TRP A 28 17.72 23.73 21.27
C TRP A 28 18.34 24.63 20.18
N VAL A 29 19.37 25.40 20.49
CA VAL A 29 20.03 26.26 19.50
C VAL A 29 21.11 25.51 18.72
N GLY A 30 21.59 24.36 19.24
CA GLY A 30 22.57 23.50 18.56
C GLY A 30 21.92 22.63 17.47
N ASP A 31 20.58 22.42 17.51
CA ASP A 31 19.85 21.64 16.51
C ASP A 31 19.13 22.55 15.48
N THR A 32 19.81 23.61 15.04
CA THR A 32 19.43 24.29 13.81
C THR A 32 19.86 23.41 12.64
N GLY A 33 18.95 22.43 12.33
CA GLY A 33 18.71 21.87 11.01
C GLY A 33 19.82 21.88 9.97
N ARG A 34 21.00 21.38 10.29
CA ARG A 34 21.75 20.68 9.29
C ARG A 34 21.09 19.29 9.16
N SER A 35 20.12 19.18 8.27
CA SER A 35 19.92 17.91 7.61
C SER A 35 21.33 17.48 7.18
N GLN A 36 21.94 16.56 7.91
CA GLN A 36 23.08 15.84 7.40
C GLN A 36 22.51 15.12 6.18
N ALA A 37 22.71 15.76 5.01
CA ALA A 37 22.52 15.06 3.76
C ALA A 37 23.38 13.80 3.92
N THR A 38 22.71 12.65 4.08
CA THR A 38 23.39 11.36 4.09
C THR A 38 24.30 11.39 2.88
N PRO A 39 25.64 11.29 3.06
CA PRO A 39 26.53 11.32 1.91
C PRO A 39 26.01 10.28 0.92
N PRO A 40 25.98 10.56 -0.39
CA PRO A 40 25.53 9.60 -1.36
C PRO A 40 26.33 8.32 -1.12
N SER A 41 25.62 7.21 -0.95
CA SER A 41 26.24 5.89 -0.77
C SER A 41 27.25 5.70 -1.89
N SER A 42 28.53 5.49 -1.54
CA SER A 42 29.57 5.12 -2.51
C SER A 42 29.46 3.65 -2.95
N GLU A 43 28.46 2.93 -2.44
CA GLU A 43 28.16 1.60 -2.94
C GLU A 43 27.71 1.69 -4.41
N PRO A 44 28.32 0.88 -5.29
CA PRO A 44 27.89 0.83 -6.68
C PRO A 44 26.40 0.47 -6.70
N ALA A 45 25.62 1.15 -7.54
CA ALA A 45 24.22 0.82 -7.76
C ALA A 45 24.13 -0.69 -8.02
N GLN A 46 23.38 -1.39 -7.18
CA GLN A 46 23.16 -2.82 -7.36
C GLN A 46 22.44 -3.00 -8.70
N ILE A 47 23.14 -3.53 -9.68
CA ILE A 47 22.52 -3.94 -10.94
C ILE A 47 21.72 -5.20 -10.62
N PHE A 48 20.42 -5.03 -10.44
CA PHE A 48 19.53 -6.18 -10.28
C PHE A 48 19.60 -7.04 -11.53
N THR A 49 19.98 -8.30 -11.36
CA THR A 49 19.83 -9.27 -12.44
C THR A 49 18.35 -9.36 -12.81
N PRO A 50 17.96 -9.11 -14.07
CA PRO A 50 16.57 -9.20 -14.47
C PRO A 50 15.99 -10.57 -14.09
N ARG A 51 14.85 -10.59 -13.41
CA ARG A 51 14.17 -11.84 -13.07
C ARG A 51 13.73 -12.53 -14.36
N LYS A 52 13.94 -13.84 -14.45
CA LYS A 52 13.51 -14.62 -15.62
C LYS A 52 11.99 -14.73 -15.64
N GLN A 53 11.37 -14.22 -16.68
CA GLN A 53 9.95 -14.40 -16.93
C GLN A 53 9.61 -15.86 -17.26
N VAL A 54 8.43 -16.29 -16.86
CA VAL A 54 7.89 -17.64 -17.09
C VAL A 54 6.47 -17.51 -17.68
N PRO A 55 5.95 -18.56 -18.35
CA PRO A 55 4.54 -18.59 -18.75
C PRO A 55 3.62 -18.38 -17.56
N LEU A 56 2.52 -17.65 -17.77
CA LEU A 56 1.55 -17.39 -16.73
C LEU A 56 0.95 -18.69 -16.17
N ASP A 57 1.03 -18.85 -14.86
CA ASP A 57 0.40 -19.95 -14.13
C ASP A 57 -1.13 -19.94 -14.36
N VAL A 58 -1.69 -21.10 -14.71
CA VAL A 58 -3.12 -21.26 -14.98
C VAL A 58 -3.97 -20.90 -13.74
N GLU A 59 -3.49 -21.23 -12.54
CA GLU A 59 -4.18 -20.88 -11.30
C GLU A 59 -4.15 -19.38 -11.03
N ALA A 60 -3.08 -18.67 -11.35
CA ALA A 60 -3.03 -17.20 -11.28
C ALA A 60 -4.13 -16.56 -12.15
N ARG A 61 -4.30 -17.05 -13.39
CA ARG A 61 -5.37 -16.58 -14.28
C ARG A 61 -6.76 -16.86 -13.73
N LYS A 62 -6.99 -18.05 -13.16
CA LYS A 62 -8.27 -18.40 -12.55
C LYS A 62 -8.58 -17.51 -11.34
N VAL A 63 -7.59 -17.26 -10.49
CA VAL A 63 -7.74 -16.36 -9.33
C VAL A 63 -8.09 -14.96 -9.79
N ALA A 64 -7.42 -14.42 -10.83
CA ALA A 64 -7.77 -13.12 -11.40
C ALA A 64 -9.23 -13.05 -11.87
N GLY A 65 -9.69 -14.04 -12.63
CA GLY A 65 -11.08 -14.08 -13.11
C GLY A 65 -12.10 -14.16 -11.96
N ARG A 66 -11.86 -15.03 -10.97
CA ARG A 66 -12.73 -15.15 -9.78
C ARG A 66 -12.76 -13.85 -8.98
N PHE A 67 -11.62 -13.21 -8.81
CA PHE A 67 -11.54 -11.93 -8.10
C PHE A 67 -12.36 -10.84 -8.79
N ILE A 68 -12.35 -10.76 -10.12
CA ILE A 68 -13.18 -9.81 -10.86
C ILE A 68 -14.65 -10.03 -10.56
N LEU A 69 -15.14 -11.26 -10.62
CA LEU A 69 -16.55 -11.57 -10.36
C LEU A 69 -16.93 -11.34 -8.89
N THR A 70 -16.06 -11.64 -7.96
CA THR A 70 -16.37 -11.63 -6.52
C THR A 70 -16.13 -10.28 -5.86
N ALA A 71 -14.97 -9.65 -6.10
CA ALA A 71 -14.57 -8.38 -5.52
C ALA A 71 -14.96 -7.18 -6.38
N VAL A 72 -14.52 -7.15 -7.65
CA VAL A 72 -14.74 -5.99 -8.54
C VAL A 72 -16.23 -5.82 -8.82
N ALA A 73 -16.92 -6.92 -9.09
CA ALA A 73 -18.35 -6.93 -9.35
C ALA A 73 -19.23 -7.02 -8.08
N ARG A 74 -18.63 -7.08 -6.90
CA ARG A 74 -19.33 -7.17 -5.60
C ARG A 74 -20.31 -8.36 -5.46
N GLN A 75 -20.13 -9.44 -6.22
CA GLN A 75 -21.08 -10.57 -6.19
C GLN A 75 -20.89 -11.50 -4.99
N ASN A 76 -19.65 -11.66 -4.51
CA ASN A 76 -19.33 -12.53 -3.37
C ASN A 76 -18.11 -12.02 -2.58
N LEU A 77 -18.35 -11.06 -1.69
CA LEU A 77 -17.29 -10.46 -0.87
C LEU A 77 -16.65 -11.45 0.10
N GLY A 78 -17.40 -12.48 0.55
CA GLY A 78 -16.85 -13.51 1.43
C GLY A 78 -15.77 -14.35 0.76
N GLU A 79 -15.97 -14.71 -0.50
CA GLU A 79 -14.98 -15.40 -1.33
C GLU A 79 -13.83 -14.47 -1.69
N SER A 80 -14.13 -13.23 -2.08
CA SER A 80 -13.11 -12.27 -2.49
C SER A 80 -12.11 -11.94 -1.38
N TYR A 81 -12.53 -11.95 -0.12
CA TYR A 81 -11.62 -11.80 1.01
C TYR A 81 -10.55 -12.90 1.05
N ALA A 82 -10.93 -14.14 0.74
CA ALA A 82 -10.00 -15.25 0.68
C ALA A 82 -9.06 -15.19 -0.54
N LEU A 83 -9.45 -14.52 -1.62
CA LEU A 83 -8.65 -14.29 -2.82
C LEU A 83 -7.74 -13.06 -2.71
N ALA A 84 -8.01 -12.15 -1.77
CA ALA A 84 -7.23 -10.93 -1.57
C ALA A 84 -5.98 -11.21 -0.72
N HIS A 85 -4.82 -10.74 -1.18
CA HIS A 85 -3.58 -10.74 -0.42
C HIS A 85 -3.67 -9.76 0.77
N PRO A 86 -2.94 -9.96 1.88
CA PRO A 86 -2.89 -8.99 2.98
C PRO A 86 -2.55 -7.56 2.55
N GLU A 87 -1.68 -7.38 1.56
CA GLU A 87 -1.34 -6.07 0.99
C GLU A 87 -2.59 -5.35 0.43
N LEU A 88 -3.42 -6.05 -0.34
CA LEU A 88 -4.66 -5.47 -0.86
C LEU A 88 -5.70 -5.21 0.23
N ARG A 89 -5.74 -6.06 1.26
CA ARG A 89 -6.68 -5.88 2.37
C ARG A 89 -6.36 -4.70 3.27
N GLN A 90 -5.12 -4.21 3.26
CA GLN A 90 -4.70 -3.01 4.03
C GLN A 90 -5.08 -3.07 5.52
N GLY A 91 -5.00 -4.25 6.13
CA GLY A 91 -5.37 -4.46 7.53
C GLY A 91 -6.86 -4.68 7.80
N MET A 92 -7.73 -4.57 6.78
CA MET A 92 -9.17 -4.81 6.96
C MET A 92 -9.45 -6.24 7.43
N THR A 93 -10.31 -6.35 8.42
CA THR A 93 -10.86 -7.62 8.88
C THR A 93 -11.86 -8.17 7.86
N ARG A 94 -12.17 -9.47 7.95
CA ARG A 94 -13.20 -10.06 7.10
C ARG A 94 -14.57 -9.39 7.30
N ARG A 95 -14.90 -8.96 8.51
CA ARG A 95 -16.15 -8.29 8.82
C ARG A 95 -16.28 -6.94 8.10
N GLU A 96 -15.22 -6.14 8.12
CA GLU A 96 -15.16 -4.85 7.42
C GLU A 96 -15.22 -5.04 5.90
N TRP A 97 -14.47 -6.01 5.37
CA TRP A 97 -14.51 -6.35 3.95
C TRP A 97 -15.92 -6.68 3.45
N LEU A 98 -16.70 -7.43 4.26
CA LEU A 98 -18.08 -7.79 3.93
C LEU A 98 -19.04 -6.60 3.90
N GLN A 99 -18.69 -5.45 4.47
CA GLN A 99 -19.48 -4.22 4.37
C GLN A 99 -19.42 -3.59 2.97
N GLY A 100 -18.43 -3.98 2.14
CA GLY A 100 -18.35 -3.58 0.73
C GLY A 100 -17.53 -2.33 0.46
N ASP A 101 -17.12 -1.58 1.48
CA ASP A 101 -16.16 -0.46 1.34
C ASP A 101 -14.73 -1.02 1.35
N ILE A 102 -14.32 -1.57 0.21
CA ILE A 102 -13.04 -2.23 0.03
C ILE A 102 -12.16 -1.47 -0.96
N PRO A 103 -10.82 -1.53 -0.86
CA PRO A 103 -9.88 -0.82 -1.73
C PRO A 103 -9.80 -1.45 -3.14
N VAL A 104 -10.95 -1.68 -3.73
CA VAL A 104 -11.11 -2.27 -5.07
C VAL A 104 -12.11 -1.44 -5.84
N VAL A 105 -11.68 -0.85 -6.95
CA VAL A 105 -12.56 -0.08 -7.82
C VAL A 105 -13.69 -0.98 -8.34
N TYR A 106 -14.92 -0.55 -8.12
CA TYR A 106 -16.12 -1.26 -8.53
C TYR A 106 -16.34 -1.20 -10.04
N TYR A 107 -16.77 -2.32 -10.62
CA TYR A 107 -17.32 -2.37 -11.97
C TYR A 107 -18.54 -3.31 -11.98
N PRO A 108 -19.70 -2.86 -12.50
CA PRO A 108 -20.95 -3.63 -12.38
C PRO A 108 -20.90 -4.93 -13.19
N ALA A 109 -21.06 -6.07 -12.52
CA ALA A 109 -21.02 -7.41 -13.15
C ALA A 109 -22.03 -7.56 -14.28
N LYS A 110 -23.22 -7.00 -14.13
CA LYS A 110 -24.30 -7.09 -15.11
C LYS A 110 -23.95 -6.42 -16.43
N GLU A 111 -23.01 -5.47 -16.40
CA GLU A 111 -22.55 -4.73 -17.54
C GLU A 111 -21.33 -5.38 -18.24
N ILE A 112 -20.69 -6.37 -17.60
CA ILE A 112 -19.56 -7.06 -18.21
C ILE A 112 -20.05 -8.05 -19.25
N ASP A 113 -19.67 -7.85 -20.51
CA ASP A 113 -19.79 -8.84 -21.58
C ASP A 113 -18.57 -9.76 -21.57
N LYS A 114 -17.40 -9.17 -21.56
CA LYS A 114 -16.12 -9.87 -21.68
C LYS A 114 -15.02 -9.23 -20.84
N ALA A 115 -14.22 -10.06 -20.20
CA ALA A 115 -12.94 -9.67 -19.64
C ALA A 115 -11.80 -10.28 -20.46
N THR A 116 -10.88 -9.46 -20.94
CA THR A 116 -9.67 -9.94 -21.64
C THR A 116 -8.44 -9.71 -20.79
N PHE A 117 -7.50 -10.66 -20.85
CA PHE A 117 -6.27 -10.64 -20.07
C PHE A 117 -5.07 -10.60 -21.00
N LYS A 118 -4.20 -9.64 -20.83
CA LYS A 118 -2.87 -9.58 -21.42
C LYS A 118 -1.86 -9.74 -20.30
N VAL A 119 -0.89 -10.61 -20.46
CA VAL A 119 0.22 -10.76 -19.51
C VAL A 119 1.17 -9.59 -19.74
N ASP A 120 1.40 -8.81 -18.68
CA ASP A 120 2.38 -7.75 -18.67
C ASP A 120 3.71 -8.29 -18.14
N GLU A 121 3.66 -8.90 -16.94
CA GLU A 121 4.79 -9.60 -16.34
C GLU A 121 4.34 -10.93 -15.74
N SER A 122 5.21 -11.93 -15.75
CA SER A 122 4.96 -13.21 -15.09
C SER A 122 6.25 -13.86 -14.60
N TYR A 123 6.28 -14.14 -13.31
CA TYR A 123 7.36 -14.80 -12.58
C TYR A 123 6.82 -16.01 -11.81
N PRO A 124 7.67 -16.88 -11.24
CA PRO A 124 7.20 -18.06 -10.51
C PRO A 124 6.28 -17.78 -9.33
N ASP A 125 6.37 -16.58 -8.73
CA ASP A 125 5.69 -16.16 -7.50
C ASP A 125 4.90 -14.86 -7.62
N GLU A 126 5.02 -14.16 -8.74
CA GLU A 126 4.32 -12.90 -9.03
C GLU A 126 3.88 -12.83 -10.48
N ALA A 127 2.73 -12.19 -10.73
CA ALA A 127 2.28 -11.87 -12.07
C ALA A 127 1.52 -10.55 -12.10
N ILE A 128 1.64 -9.83 -13.21
CA ILE A 128 0.90 -8.61 -13.52
C ILE A 128 0.15 -8.84 -14.82
N LEU A 129 -1.16 -8.63 -14.78
CA LEU A 129 -2.02 -8.73 -15.95
C LEU A 129 -2.70 -7.40 -16.22
N GLU A 130 -2.71 -6.99 -17.47
CA GLU A 130 -3.62 -5.96 -17.96
C GLU A 130 -4.97 -6.60 -18.24
N VAL A 131 -6.04 -6.04 -17.65
CA VAL A 131 -7.41 -6.55 -17.75
C VAL A 131 -8.27 -5.49 -18.41
N ALA A 132 -8.82 -5.78 -19.58
CA ALA A 132 -9.84 -4.93 -20.17
C ALA A 132 -11.23 -5.50 -19.88
N LEU A 133 -12.07 -4.72 -19.21
CA LEU A 133 -13.48 -5.00 -18.98
C LEU A 133 -14.30 -4.33 -20.08
N LEU A 134 -14.91 -5.15 -20.91
CA LEU A 134 -15.73 -4.72 -22.03
C LEU A 134 -17.20 -4.82 -21.61
N PRO A 135 -17.97 -3.72 -21.69
CA PRO A 135 -19.38 -3.73 -21.35
C PRO A 135 -20.25 -4.30 -22.48
N LYS A 136 -21.43 -4.82 -22.15
CA LYS A 136 -22.45 -5.24 -23.11
C LYS A 136 -22.96 -4.08 -23.96
N ASP A 137 -23.06 -2.91 -23.37
CA ASP A 137 -23.50 -1.69 -24.05
C ASP A 137 -22.49 -0.56 -23.78
N ALA A 138 -21.62 -0.31 -24.74
CA ALA A 138 -20.60 0.73 -24.67
C ALA A 138 -21.17 2.16 -24.66
N LYS A 139 -22.46 2.35 -24.95
CA LYS A 139 -23.14 3.65 -24.85
C LYS A 139 -23.51 3.97 -23.39
N LYS A 140 -23.81 2.94 -22.60
CA LYS A 140 -24.17 3.09 -21.18
C LYS A 140 -22.96 3.03 -20.25
N THR A 141 -22.04 2.13 -20.51
CA THR A 141 -20.87 1.90 -19.66
C THR A 141 -19.62 1.90 -20.52
N LYS A 142 -18.62 2.70 -20.15
CA LYS A 142 -17.36 2.78 -20.92
C LYS A 142 -16.49 1.57 -20.63
N PRO A 143 -15.78 1.02 -21.65
CA PRO A 143 -14.71 0.05 -21.43
C PRO A 143 -13.67 0.62 -20.46
N GLN A 144 -13.17 -0.20 -19.55
CA GLN A 144 -12.14 0.20 -18.61
C GLN A 144 -11.02 -0.83 -18.60
N VAL A 145 -9.80 -0.34 -18.41
CA VAL A 145 -8.59 -1.15 -18.36
C VAL A 145 -7.97 -1.00 -16.98
N PHE A 146 -7.60 -2.13 -16.38
CA PHE A 146 -7.00 -2.22 -15.07
C PHE A 146 -5.72 -3.03 -15.11
N TYR A 147 -4.85 -2.83 -14.14
CA TYR A 147 -3.81 -3.78 -13.79
C TYR A 147 -4.25 -4.59 -12.57
N ILE A 148 -4.08 -5.90 -12.65
CA ILE A 148 -4.24 -6.82 -11.54
C ILE A 148 -2.89 -7.44 -11.21
N GLY A 149 -2.44 -7.28 -9.98
CA GLY A 149 -1.26 -7.96 -9.47
C GLY A 149 -1.66 -9.22 -8.72
N LEU A 150 -0.89 -10.26 -8.93
CA LEU A 150 -1.04 -11.55 -8.26
C LEU A 150 0.28 -11.96 -7.62
N LYS A 151 0.20 -12.50 -6.41
CA LYS A 151 1.35 -12.93 -5.63
C LYS A 151 1.08 -14.27 -4.98
N LYS A 152 2.06 -15.18 -5.02
CA LYS A 152 1.97 -16.43 -4.27
C LYS A 152 2.18 -16.17 -2.78
N SER A 153 1.26 -16.67 -1.96
CA SER A 153 1.32 -16.61 -0.50
C SER A 153 1.33 -18.01 0.08
N GLY A 154 2.15 -18.23 1.11
CA GLY A 154 2.38 -19.54 1.71
C GLY A 154 3.71 -20.17 1.27
N LYS A 155 4.00 -21.34 1.80
CA LYS A 155 5.25 -22.10 1.52
C LYS A 155 4.92 -23.49 0.99
N GLY A 156 5.76 -23.98 0.07
CA GLY A 156 5.65 -25.34 -0.48
C GLY A 156 4.29 -25.62 -1.13
N SER A 157 3.75 -26.81 -0.92
CA SER A 157 2.47 -27.26 -1.46
C SER A 157 1.23 -26.47 -0.96
N GLY A 158 1.37 -25.71 0.12
CA GLY A 158 0.33 -24.82 0.64
C GLY A 158 0.34 -23.42 0.03
N SER A 159 1.23 -23.12 -0.91
CA SER A 159 1.26 -21.81 -1.58
C SER A 159 0.08 -21.67 -2.54
N ARG A 160 -0.51 -20.48 -2.53
CA ARG A 160 -1.66 -20.14 -3.39
C ARG A 160 -1.51 -18.74 -3.96
N TRP A 161 -2.06 -18.53 -5.14
CA TRP A 161 -2.14 -17.22 -5.75
C TRP A 161 -3.20 -16.36 -5.06
N LEU A 162 -2.85 -15.10 -4.78
CA LEU A 162 -3.75 -14.09 -4.21
C LEU A 162 -3.55 -12.79 -4.97
N VAL A 163 -4.61 -11.97 -5.03
CA VAL A 163 -4.55 -10.64 -5.65
C VAL A 163 -4.00 -9.64 -4.65
N ASN A 164 -2.90 -8.97 -4.99
CA ASN A 164 -2.24 -7.99 -4.12
C ASN A 164 -2.53 -6.54 -4.50
N TYR A 165 -2.97 -6.27 -5.74
CA TYR A 165 -3.52 -4.96 -6.11
C TYR A 165 -4.50 -5.04 -7.29
N TRP A 166 -5.35 -4.02 -7.39
CA TRP A 166 -6.28 -3.77 -8.49
C TRP A 166 -6.36 -2.27 -8.72
N VAL A 167 -5.81 -1.78 -9.83
CA VAL A 167 -5.69 -0.35 -10.12
C VAL A 167 -6.10 -0.03 -11.56
N PRO A 168 -6.79 1.09 -11.81
CA PRO A 168 -7.09 1.52 -13.17
C PRO A 168 -5.79 1.87 -13.91
N ARG A 169 -5.72 1.54 -15.19
CA ARG A 169 -4.58 1.88 -16.05
C ARG A 169 -4.41 3.39 -16.24
N ALA A 170 -5.50 4.13 -16.33
CA ALA A 170 -5.49 5.58 -16.39
C ALA A 170 -5.85 6.14 -15.02
N ALA A 171 -5.06 7.09 -14.50
CA ALA A 171 -5.46 7.85 -13.33
C ALA A 171 -6.80 8.54 -13.61
N PRO A 172 -7.74 8.59 -12.63
CA PRO A 172 -8.94 9.40 -12.78
C PRO A 172 -8.52 10.83 -13.09
N GLN A 173 -9.10 11.41 -14.14
CA GLN A 173 -8.88 12.81 -14.44
C GLN A 173 -9.43 13.62 -13.27
N ILE A 174 -8.56 14.32 -12.56
CA ILE A 174 -8.98 15.30 -11.56
C ILE A 174 -9.65 16.41 -12.36
N PRO A 175 -10.94 16.72 -12.10
CA PRO A 175 -11.57 17.88 -12.72
C PRO A 175 -10.75 19.10 -12.35
N THR A 176 -10.09 19.71 -13.31
CA THR A 176 -9.53 21.05 -13.14
C THR A 176 -10.72 22.00 -13.24
N ASP A 177 -11.16 22.52 -12.10
CA ASP A 177 -12.02 23.69 -12.07
C ASP A 177 -11.31 24.79 -12.86
N ARG A 178 -11.80 25.02 -14.07
CA ARG A 178 -11.47 26.22 -14.81
C ARG A 178 -12.33 27.32 -14.19
N GLY A 179 -11.73 28.05 -13.23
CA GLY A 179 -12.27 29.34 -12.80
C GLY A 179 -12.41 30.32 -13.94
#